data_1bbf9ee5af3396a3b0e053f5320b87fe
#
_entry.id   1bbf9ee5af3396a3b0e053f5320b87fe
#
_cell.length_a   1.000
_cell.length_b   1.000
_cell.length_c   1.000
_cell.angle_alpha   90.00
_cell.angle_beta   90.00
_cell.angle_gamma   90.00
#
_symmetry.space_group_name_H-M   'P 1'
#
loop_
_entity.id
_entity.type
_entity.pdbx_description
1 polymer ?
#
loop_
_entity_poly.entity_id
_entity_poly.type
_entity_poly.pdbx_seq_one_letter_code
_entity_poly.pdbx_strand_id
1 'polypeptide(L)'
;KPKNLGYSVLKKIYNELGIKEVLNEATKNSKIQFDLNEILSFLVFMRVLKPGSKKDAYDNRDLLFENCNFSLDDIYRSLTSLNPIQEKIQKTIWENTKDKYNRDTSTTYYDCTNYYFEIEYNDEDKYELDCDGNIIKDDNGNPLIKEKGLRKRGPEKNKRPDPIVEMGLLMDASQIPLSYDIFPGNESEKKSLIPILKRTKHQFDLDRTIVVADRGLNTSDNIIHISGTSIEQAKKLNGYVYGQSVRGADDKFKSWILENDYTTDILLDDNGKEIKFIHKSRIYPKKMRVVRDDKGKTKAGQDKVQYITVDQKQMVYYSQKYADKQKRDREKIVAKANDLISHPEKYSKATSYGVAGYVNNLKFVKSTGEIADSNNLSINEEKIKEEEKYDGYYSIITSEEHLSDIEIRNIYRGLSKIEETFKVTKSGLEARPVWVSRNDHIESHFLTCFISLVIIRLLEKRLDNKYPFEQIIE
;
A
#
# COMPACT_ATOMS: atom_id res chain seq x y z
N LYS A 1 -10.78 7.51 -38.60
CA LYS A 1 -11.16 7.00 -37.28
C LYS A 1 -11.53 8.20 -36.38
N PRO A 2 -12.46 8.07 -35.43
CA PRO A 2 -12.74 9.11 -34.47
C PRO A 2 -11.51 9.38 -33.62
N LYS A 3 -11.24 10.67 -33.30
CA LYS A 3 -10.16 11.08 -32.45
C LYS A 3 -10.68 11.58 -31.10
N ASN A 4 -9.94 11.33 -30.03
CA ASN A 4 -10.33 11.74 -28.68
C ASN A 4 -9.82 13.15 -28.38
N LEU A 5 -10.71 14.13 -28.20
CA LEU A 5 -10.35 15.52 -27.89
C LEU A 5 -9.88 15.68 -26.44
N GLY A 6 -10.31 14.80 -25.53
CA GLY A 6 -9.98 14.86 -24.10
C GLY A 6 -8.48 14.82 -23.83
N TYR A 7 -7.66 14.24 -24.73
CA TYR A 7 -6.22 14.22 -24.55
C TYR A 7 -5.60 15.62 -24.44
N SER A 8 -6.22 16.65 -25.03
CA SER A 8 -5.71 18.03 -24.97
C SER A 8 -5.69 18.57 -23.52
N VAL A 9 -6.66 18.19 -22.72
CA VAL A 9 -6.73 18.53 -21.29
C VAL A 9 -5.63 17.82 -20.53
N LEU A 10 -5.45 16.51 -20.77
CA LEU A 10 -4.37 15.73 -20.17
C LEU A 10 -3.00 16.28 -20.54
N LYS A 11 -2.79 16.63 -21.81
CA LYS A 11 -1.55 17.24 -22.32
C LYS A 11 -1.25 18.57 -21.63
N LYS A 12 -2.25 19.41 -21.41
CA LYS A 12 -2.07 20.68 -20.69
C LYS A 12 -1.53 20.42 -19.27
N ILE A 13 -2.13 19.48 -18.53
CA ILE A 13 -1.66 19.14 -17.19
C ILE A 13 -0.28 18.47 -17.24
N TYR A 14 -0.05 17.55 -18.17
CA TYR A 14 1.25 16.88 -18.34
C TYR A 14 2.38 17.90 -18.56
N ASN A 15 2.18 18.91 -19.40
CA ASN A 15 3.18 19.96 -19.64
C ASN A 15 3.48 20.78 -18.37
N GLU A 16 2.54 20.92 -17.45
CA GLU A 16 2.74 21.60 -16.18
C GLU A 16 3.58 20.78 -15.19
N LEU A 17 3.72 19.47 -15.40
CA LEU A 17 4.54 18.62 -14.55
C LEU A 17 6.05 18.81 -14.76
N GLY A 18 6.48 19.47 -15.86
CA GLY A 18 7.90 19.72 -16.14
C GLY A 18 8.72 18.48 -16.52
N ILE A 19 8.06 17.40 -16.94
CA ILE A 19 8.71 16.13 -17.25
C ILE A 19 9.61 16.25 -18.49
N LYS A 20 9.19 17.03 -19.49
CA LYS A 20 9.91 17.19 -20.75
C LYS A 20 11.35 17.67 -20.53
N GLU A 21 11.55 18.65 -19.66
CA GLU A 21 12.85 19.23 -19.35
C GLU A 21 13.79 18.20 -18.75
N VAL A 22 13.29 17.38 -17.83
CA VAL A 22 14.04 16.27 -17.20
C VAL A 22 14.48 15.24 -18.23
N LEU A 23 13.56 14.85 -19.14
CA LEU A 23 13.85 13.87 -20.17
C LEU A 23 14.86 14.39 -21.19
N ASN A 24 14.71 15.64 -21.61
CA ASN A 24 15.66 16.29 -22.53
C ASN A 24 17.06 16.38 -21.92
N GLU A 25 17.17 16.74 -20.64
CA GLU A 25 18.46 16.76 -19.94
C GLU A 25 19.08 15.36 -19.86
N ALA A 26 18.30 14.36 -19.49
CA ALA A 26 18.77 12.98 -19.34
C ALA A 26 19.21 12.36 -20.69
N THR A 27 18.61 12.77 -21.78
CA THR A 27 18.93 12.23 -23.13
C THR A 27 19.94 13.04 -23.92
N LYS A 28 20.34 14.24 -23.45
CA LYS A 28 21.21 15.18 -24.15
C LYS A 28 22.51 14.57 -24.71
N ASN A 29 23.13 13.66 -23.93
CA ASN A 29 24.38 12.99 -24.28
C ASN A 29 24.20 11.51 -24.60
N SER A 30 22.96 11.05 -24.80
CA SER A 30 22.65 9.66 -25.09
C SER A 30 22.68 9.39 -26.60
N LYS A 31 22.74 8.09 -26.95
CA LYS A 31 22.62 7.63 -28.34
C LYS A 31 21.16 7.32 -28.73
N ILE A 32 20.19 7.75 -27.93
CA ILE A 32 18.76 7.54 -28.19
C ILE A 32 18.36 8.38 -29.40
N GLN A 33 17.69 7.76 -30.38
CA GLN A 33 17.27 8.38 -31.62
C GLN A 33 15.78 8.74 -31.66
N PHE A 34 15.01 8.35 -30.63
CA PHE A 34 13.58 8.68 -30.49
C PHE A 34 13.36 9.72 -29.40
N ASP A 35 12.28 10.48 -29.50
CA ASP A 35 11.86 11.44 -28.45
C ASP A 35 11.23 10.69 -27.29
N LEU A 36 11.98 10.62 -26.16
CA LEU A 36 11.54 9.93 -24.94
C LEU A 36 10.32 10.61 -24.31
N ASN A 37 10.19 11.95 -24.43
CA ASN A 37 9.03 12.66 -23.94
C ASN A 37 7.78 12.40 -24.79
N GLU A 38 7.93 12.33 -26.12
CA GLU A 38 6.82 11.99 -27.00
C GLU A 38 6.25 10.62 -26.64
N ILE A 39 7.10 9.61 -26.44
CA ILE A 39 6.67 8.25 -26.07
C ILE A 39 6.05 8.22 -24.69
N LEU A 40 6.67 8.86 -23.67
CA LEU A 40 6.12 8.82 -22.31
C LEU A 40 4.77 9.54 -22.25
N SER A 41 4.64 10.71 -22.84
CA SER A 41 3.37 11.45 -22.87
C SER A 41 2.28 10.66 -23.60
N PHE A 42 2.61 10.04 -24.73
CA PHE A 42 1.72 9.13 -25.44
C PHE A 42 1.23 7.97 -24.55
N LEU A 43 2.16 7.28 -23.87
CA LEU A 43 1.80 6.18 -22.98
C LEU A 43 0.92 6.62 -21.81
N VAL A 44 1.16 7.81 -21.27
CA VAL A 44 0.35 8.40 -20.19
C VAL A 44 -1.07 8.73 -20.68
N PHE A 45 -1.20 9.39 -21.86
CA PHE A 45 -2.52 9.72 -22.40
C PHE A 45 -3.32 8.47 -22.76
N MET A 46 -2.68 7.49 -23.41
CA MET A 46 -3.33 6.22 -23.72
C MET A 46 -3.72 5.43 -22.47
N ARG A 47 -2.92 5.51 -21.41
CA ARG A 47 -3.26 4.87 -20.11
C ARG A 47 -4.53 5.43 -19.49
N VAL A 48 -4.83 6.70 -19.70
CA VAL A 48 -6.05 7.35 -19.18
C VAL A 48 -7.24 7.13 -20.12
N LEU A 49 -7.05 7.36 -21.44
CA LEU A 49 -8.15 7.42 -22.40
C LEU A 49 -8.55 6.05 -22.97
N LYS A 50 -7.59 5.15 -23.09
CA LYS A 50 -7.77 3.79 -23.59
C LYS A 50 -6.76 2.86 -22.91
N PRO A 51 -7.01 2.45 -21.69
CA PRO A 51 -6.15 1.54 -20.95
C PRO A 51 -5.92 0.23 -21.71
N GLY A 52 -4.71 -0.35 -21.59
CA GLY A 52 -4.38 -1.59 -22.26
C GLY A 52 -2.86 -1.89 -22.24
N SER A 53 -2.43 -2.85 -23.04
CA SER A 53 -1.01 -3.16 -23.23
C SER A 53 -0.28 -2.07 -24.01
N LYS A 54 1.06 -2.08 -23.99
CA LYS A 54 1.87 -1.16 -24.81
C LYS A 54 1.60 -1.34 -26.30
N LYS A 55 1.37 -2.58 -26.72
CA LYS A 55 1.00 -2.93 -28.10
C LYS A 55 -0.39 -2.39 -28.45
N ASP A 56 -1.38 -2.60 -27.58
CA ASP A 56 -2.73 -2.06 -27.80
C ASP A 56 -2.73 -0.54 -27.90
N ALA A 57 -1.99 0.15 -27.02
CA ALA A 57 -1.80 1.60 -27.10
C ALA A 57 -1.23 2.02 -28.47
N TYR A 58 -0.17 1.34 -28.94
CA TYR A 58 0.46 1.64 -30.23
C TYR A 58 -0.48 1.37 -31.42
N ASP A 59 -1.24 0.29 -31.40
CA ASP A 59 -2.19 -0.07 -32.45
C ASP A 59 -3.36 0.94 -32.55
N ASN A 60 -3.66 1.62 -31.43
CA ASN A 60 -4.70 2.65 -31.35
C ASN A 60 -4.16 4.10 -31.31
N ARG A 61 -2.88 4.34 -31.69
CA ARG A 61 -2.27 5.67 -31.62
C ARG A 61 -3.00 6.74 -32.43
N ASP A 62 -3.76 6.35 -33.45
CA ASP A 62 -4.59 7.25 -34.25
C ASP A 62 -5.73 7.92 -33.48
N LEU A 63 -6.01 7.48 -32.25
CA LEU A 63 -6.99 8.14 -31.37
C LEU A 63 -6.54 9.55 -30.98
N LEU A 64 -5.24 9.81 -30.94
CA LEU A 64 -4.68 11.14 -30.65
C LEU A 64 -4.57 11.98 -31.94
N PHE A 65 -4.51 13.31 -31.79
CA PHE A 65 -4.36 14.22 -32.92
C PHE A 65 -2.90 14.36 -33.38
N GLU A 66 -1.95 13.93 -32.55
CA GLU A 66 -0.52 14.03 -32.82
C GLU A 66 -0.04 12.89 -33.70
N ASN A 67 0.95 13.17 -34.53
CA ASN A 67 1.67 12.13 -35.25
C ASN A 67 2.66 11.45 -34.28
N CYS A 68 2.61 10.14 -34.20
CA CYS A 68 3.54 9.35 -33.39
C CYS A 68 4.74 8.96 -34.26
N ASN A 69 5.88 9.63 -34.07
CA ASN A 69 7.10 9.42 -34.87
C ASN A 69 8.03 8.37 -34.25
N PHE A 70 7.46 7.31 -33.74
CA PHE A 70 8.19 6.21 -33.08
C PHE A 70 7.55 4.85 -33.43
N SER A 71 8.34 3.81 -33.33
CA SER A 71 7.90 2.42 -33.53
C SER A 71 7.49 1.78 -32.21
N LEU A 72 6.86 0.59 -32.31
CA LEU A 72 6.57 -0.24 -31.11
C LEU A 72 7.86 -0.65 -30.38
N ASP A 73 8.95 -0.91 -31.11
CA ASP A 73 10.25 -1.24 -30.54
C ASP A 73 10.83 -0.05 -29.75
N ASP A 74 10.65 1.18 -30.25
CA ASP A 74 11.06 2.38 -29.51
C ASP A 74 10.30 2.54 -28.20
N ILE A 75 9.02 2.15 -28.14
CA ILE A 75 8.25 2.12 -26.89
C ILE A 75 8.92 1.16 -25.88
N TYR A 76 9.27 -0.06 -26.27
CA TYR A 76 9.91 -0.99 -25.34
C TYR A 76 11.32 -0.53 -24.93
N ARG A 77 12.11 0.05 -25.84
CA ARG A 77 13.42 0.64 -25.53
C ARG A 77 13.30 1.85 -24.60
N SER A 78 12.24 2.65 -24.75
CA SER A 78 12.00 3.80 -23.89
C SER A 78 11.78 3.38 -22.42
N LEU A 79 11.15 2.21 -22.16
CA LEU A 79 10.96 1.73 -20.78
C LEU A 79 12.29 1.51 -20.06
N THR A 80 13.31 0.96 -20.76
CA THR A 80 14.66 0.82 -20.20
C THR A 80 15.29 2.19 -19.89
N SER A 81 15.09 3.17 -20.77
CA SER A 81 15.66 4.51 -20.60
C SER A 81 14.97 5.35 -19.52
N LEU A 82 13.70 5.09 -19.24
CA LEU A 82 12.92 5.78 -18.21
C LEU A 82 13.26 5.31 -16.79
N ASN A 83 13.65 4.04 -16.62
CA ASN A 83 13.89 3.48 -15.31
C ASN A 83 14.91 4.29 -14.46
N PRO A 84 16.12 4.62 -14.91
CA PRO A 84 17.11 5.30 -14.07
C PRO A 84 16.74 6.73 -13.71
N ILE A 85 15.73 7.32 -14.36
CA ILE A 85 15.34 8.72 -14.16
C ILE A 85 13.99 8.89 -13.46
N GLN A 86 13.32 7.79 -13.08
CA GLN A 86 11.98 7.81 -12.49
C GLN A 86 11.90 8.64 -11.18
N GLU A 87 12.94 8.58 -10.35
CA GLU A 87 12.96 9.36 -9.10
C GLU A 87 13.08 10.86 -9.38
N LYS A 88 13.90 11.24 -10.37
CA LYS A 88 14.02 12.65 -10.79
C LYS A 88 12.69 13.17 -11.37
N ILE A 89 11.95 12.33 -12.11
CA ILE A 89 10.61 12.66 -12.60
C ILE A 89 9.66 12.89 -11.44
N GLN A 90 9.61 11.99 -10.44
CA GLN A 90 8.74 12.14 -9.27
C GLN A 90 9.04 13.45 -8.51
N LYS A 91 10.33 13.77 -8.29
CA LYS A 91 10.77 15.02 -7.66
C LYS A 91 10.31 16.24 -8.45
N THR A 92 10.52 16.24 -9.76
CA THR A 92 10.14 17.37 -10.64
C THR A 92 8.62 17.59 -10.63
N ILE A 93 7.83 16.52 -10.66
CA ILE A 93 6.38 16.60 -10.50
C ILE A 93 6.00 17.28 -9.17
N TRP A 94 6.64 16.89 -8.08
CA TRP A 94 6.43 17.52 -6.77
C TRP A 94 6.76 19.02 -6.81
N GLU A 95 7.96 19.39 -7.27
CA GLU A 95 8.43 20.78 -7.34
C GLU A 95 7.52 21.68 -8.17
N ASN A 96 7.01 21.19 -9.30
CA ASN A 96 6.12 21.97 -10.19
C ASN A 96 4.66 22.00 -9.74
N THR A 97 4.26 21.14 -8.80
CA THR A 97 2.86 21.06 -8.37
C THR A 97 2.62 21.54 -6.95
N LYS A 98 3.63 21.55 -6.07
CA LYS A 98 3.47 21.85 -4.65
C LYS A 98 2.80 23.21 -4.41
N ASP A 99 3.32 24.29 -4.95
CA ASP A 99 2.79 25.65 -4.75
C ASP A 99 1.53 25.88 -5.60
N LYS A 100 1.57 25.44 -6.87
CA LYS A 100 0.46 25.64 -7.81
C LYS A 100 -0.85 25.03 -7.36
N TYR A 101 -0.79 23.91 -6.67
CA TYR A 101 -1.96 23.18 -6.21
C TYR A 101 -2.11 23.21 -4.68
N ASN A 102 -1.32 24.03 -3.98
CA ASN A 102 -1.33 24.10 -2.51
C ASN A 102 -1.28 22.70 -1.88
N ARG A 103 -0.29 21.90 -2.28
CA ARG A 103 -0.14 20.52 -1.79
C ARG A 103 0.32 20.54 -0.34
N ASP A 104 -0.36 19.76 0.50
CA ASP A 104 -0.12 19.70 1.93
C ASP A 104 0.55 18.38 2.32
N THR A 105 1.80 18.45 2.79
CA THR A 105 2.58 17.31 3.29
C THR A 105 2.67 17.24 4.80
N SER A 106 1.91 18.08 5.53
CA SER A 106 1.80 17.98 6.99
C SER A 106 1.29 16.60 7.44
N THR A 107 0.50 15.97 6.58
CA THR A 107 0.04 14.59 6.72
C THR A 107 0.30 13.83 5.43
N THR A 108 0.83 12.62 5.54
CA THR A 108 1.06 11.72 4.41
C THR A 108 0.40 10.37 4.65
N TYR A 109 -0.24 9.84 3.62
CA TYR A 109 -0.92 8.56 3.64
C TYR A 109 -0.08 7.53 2.92
N TYR A 110 0.09 6.36 3.53
CA TYR A 110 0.83 5.27 2.94
C TYR A 110 0.04 3.96 3.00
N ASP A 111 0.01 3.26 1.89
CA ASP A 111 -0.53 1.91 1.80
C ASP A 111 0.14 1.14 0.66
N CYS A 112 0.01 -0.19 0.69
CA CYS A 112 0.52 -1.11 -0.31
C CYS A 112 -0.60 -1.85 -1.02
N THR A 113 -0.36 -2.15 -2.29
CA THR A 113 -1.25 -3.01 -3.06
C THR A 113 -0.48 -3.85 -4.06
N ASN A 114 -1.08 -4.96 -4.49
CA ASN A 114 -0.45 -5.90 -5.41
C ASN A 114 -1.04 -5.83 -6.82
N TYR A 115 -0.18 -6.18 -7.80
CA TYR A 115 -0.50 -6.30 -9.21
C TYR A 115 0.00 -7.63 -9.72
N TYR A 116 -0.86 -8.41 -10.37
CA TYR A 116 -0.56 -9.76 -10.82
C TYR A 116 -0.09 -9.80 -12.27
N PHE A 117 0.61 -10.88 -12.57
CA PHE A 117 1.05 -11.25 -13.91
C PHE A 117 0.43 -12.60 -14.27
N GLU A 118 -0.05 -12.75 -15.49
CA GLU A 118 -0.58 -14.02 -16.00
C GLU A 118 0.58 -14.92 -16.49
N ILE A 119 1.38 -15.40 -15.52
CA ILE A 119 2.53 -16.28 -15.76
C ILE A 119 2.60 -17.36 -14.67
N GLU A 120 3.27 -18.48 -14.97
CA GLU A 120 3.36 -19.62 -14.05
C GLU A 120 4.57 -19.55 -13.10
N TYR A 121 5.65 -18.86 -13.48
CA TYR A 121 6.94 -18.93 -12.77
C TYR A 121 7.30 -17.61 -12.11
N ASN A 122 7.96 -17.73 -10.95
CA ASN A 122 8.59 -16.59 -10.30
C ASN A 122 9.85 -16.16 -11.07
N ASP A 123 10.19 -14.87 -10.96
CA ASP A 123 11.53 -14.42 -11.36
C ASP A 123 12.59 -14.99 -10.41
N GLU A 124 13.76 -15.31 -10.94
CA GLU A 124 14.93 -15.66 -10.15
C GLU A 124 15.69 -14.39 -9.73
N ASP A 125 16.34 -14.46 -8.57
CA ASP A 125 17.24 -13.41 -8.14
C ASP A 125 18.57 -13.56 -8.90
N LYS A 126 19.17 -12.42 -9.31
CA LYS A 126 20.51 -12.41 -9.89
C LYS A 126 21.52 -12.15 -8.80
N TYR A 127 22.59 -12.93 -8.76
CA TYR A 127 23.63 -12.86 -7.75
C TYR A 127 24.88 -12.14 -8.28
N GLU A 128 25.66 -11.56 -7.37
CA GLU A 128 26.99 -11.07 -7.68
C GLU A 128 27.94 -12.25 -7.95
N LEU A 129 28.76 -12.13 -8.99
CA LEU A 129 29.72 -13.15 -9.40
C LEU A 129 31.14 -12.60 -9.28
N ASP A 130 32.07 -13.46 -8.87
CA ASP A 130 33.48 -13.18 -8.92
C ASP A 130 34.04 -13.31 -10.35
N CYS A 131 35.38 -13.11 -10.52
CA CYS A 131 36.02 -13.20 -11.83
C CYS A 131 35.99 -14.61 -12.45
N ASP A 132 35.78 -15.66 -11.63
CA ASP A 132 35.67 -17.04 -12.06
C ASP A 132 34.21 -17.49 -12.30
N GLY A 133 33.22 -16.59 -12.09
CA GLY A 133 31.80 -16.85 -12.28
C GLY A 133 31.11 -17.52 -11.09
N ASN A 134 31.77 -17.60 -9.91
CA ASN A 134 31.15 -18.13 -8.70
C ASN A 134 30.36 -17.05 -7.96
N ILE A 135 29.29 -17.47 -7.26
CA ILE A 135 28.45 -16.57 -6.47
C ILE A 135 29.24 -16.04 -5.27
N ILE A 136 29.34 -14.71 -5.16
CA ILE A 136 29.92 -14.02 -4.01
C ILE A 136 28.96 -14.14 -2.82
N LYS A 137 29.52 -14.40 -1.63
CA LYS A 137 28.74 -14.55 -0.38
C LYS A 137 29.19 -13.53 0.65
N ASP A 138 28.26 -13.12 1.52
CA ASP A 138 28.55 -12.29 2.69
C ASP A 138 29.30 -13.05 3.79
N ASP A 139 29.69 -12.36 4.87
CA ASP A 139 30.39 -12.94 6.02
C ASP A 139 29.60 -14.06 6.75
N ASN A 140 28.30 -14.16 6.49
CA ASN A 140 27.41 -15.19 7.03
C ASN A 140 27.20 -16.37 6.06
N GLY A 141 27.83 -16.33 4.88
CA GLY A 141 27.70 -17.36 3.84
C GLY A 141 26.47 -17.24 2.95
N ASN A 142 25.70 -16.14 3.02
CA ASN A 142 24.55 -15.90 2.16
C ASN A 142 24.99 -15.32 0.81
N PRO A 143 24.38 -15.74 -0.31
CA PRO A 143 24.63 -15.14 -1.62
C PRO A 143 24.36 -13.64 -1.64
N LEU A 144 25.27 -12.84 -2.17
CA LEU A 144 25.03 -11.42 -2.43
C LEU A 144 24.11 -11.27 -3.65
N ILE A 145 22.95 -10.66 -3.42
CA ILE A 145 21.95 -10.43 -4.47
C ILE A 145 22.29 -9.13 -5.20
N LYS A 146 22.61 -9.24 -6.50
CA LYS A 146 22.82 -8.10 -7.39
C LYS A 146 21.51 -7.42 -7.79
N GLU A 147 20.49 -8.22 -8.10
CA GLU A 147 19.17 -7.76 -8.52
C GLU A 147 18.14 -8.78 -8.06
N LYS A 148 17.12 -8.34 -7.33
CA LYS A 148 15.99 -9.18 -6.93
C LYS A 148 15.03 -9.35 -8.10
N GLY A 149 14.53 -10.56 -8.29
CA GLY A 149 13.40 -10.80 -9.16
C GLY A 149 12.13 -10.16 -8.57
N LEU A 150 11.40 -9.38 -9.36
CA LEU A 150 10.23 -8.66 -8.87
C LEU A 150 8.98 -9.53 -8.83
N ARG A 151 8.75 -10.35 -9.88
CA ARG A 151 7.55 -11.19 -9.99
C ARG A 151 7.70 -12.42 -9.11
N LYS A 152 7.12 -12.36 -7.92
CA LYS A 152 7.17 -13.46 -6.93
C LYS A 152 5.75 -13.80 -6.47
N ARG A 153 5.50 -15.08 -6.20
CA ARG A 153 4.26 -15.49 -5.53
C ARG A 153 4.28 -15.02 -4.09
N GLY A 154 3.20 -14.36 -3.66
CA GLY A 154 3.06 -13.77 -2.33
C GLY A 154 1.62 -13.75 -1.86
N PRO A 155 1.32 -13.05 -0.77
CA PRO A 155 -0.02 -12.96 -0.20
C PRO A 155 -0.92 -12.09 -1.10
N GLU A 156 -1.51 -12.70 -2.12
CA GLU A 156 -2.42 -12.03 -3.05
C GLU A 156 -3.84 -11.95 -2.47
N LYS A 157 -4.44 -10.73 -2.51
CA LYS A 157 -5.75 -10.42 -1.88
C LYS A 157 -6.92 -11.23 -2.46
N ASN A 158 -6.86 -11.61 -3.74
CA ASN A 158 -7.89 -12.41 -4.43
C ASN A 158 -7.57 -13.90 -4.49
N LYS A 159 -6.48 -14.35 -3.81
CA LYS A 159 -6.03 -15.76 -3.77
C LYS A 159 -5.70 -16.34 -5.14
N ARG A 160 -5.22 -15.54 -6.08
CA ARG A 160 -4.70 -16.02 -7.37
C ARG A 160 -3.36 -16.73 -7.17
N PRO A 161 -3.06 -17.77 -7.94
CA PRO A 161 -1.77 -18.45 -7.88
C PRO A 161 -0.65 -17.72 -8.61
N ASP A 162 -0.99 -16.63 -9.32
CA ASP A 162 -0.09 -15.91 -10.20
C ASP A 162 0.97 -15.14 -9.40
N PRO A 163 2.20 -14.97 -9.92
CA PRO A 163 3.18 -14.04 -9.37
C PRO A 163 2.68 -12.61 -9.37
N ILE A 164 3.07 -11.87 -8.36
CA ILE A 164 2.69 -10.47 -8.14
C ILE A 164 3.92 -9.59 -7.95
N VAL A 165 3.72 -8.29 -8.05
CA VAL A 165 4.57 -7.25 -7.47
C VAL A 165 3.74 -6.46 -6.47
N GLU A 166 4.39 -5.87 -5.48
CA GLU A 166 3.76 -4.92 -4.56
C GLU A 166 4.16 -3.49 -4.91
N MET A 167 3.19 -2.58 -4.92
CA MET A 167 3.39 -1.15 -5.05
C MET A 167 3.06 -0.48 -3.73
N GLY A 168 4.07 0.14 -3.12
CA GLY A 168 3.88 1.10 -2.04
C GLY A 168 3.63 2.48 -2.62
N LEU A 169 2.59 3.17 -2.15
CA LEU A 169 2.22 4.51 -2.60
C LEU A 169 2.20 5.47 -1.41
N LEU A 170 2.88 6.60 -1.54
CA LEU A 170 2.83 7.71 -0.61
C LEU A 170 2.03 8.87 -1.23
N MET A 171 1.01 9.35 -0.52
CA MET A 171 0.16 10.47 -0.93
C MET A 171 0.20 11.59 0.09
N ASP A 172 0.00 12.83 -0.34
CA ASP A 172 -0.17 13.99 0.54
C ASP A 172 -1.61 14.13 1.07
N ALA A 173 -1.82 15.09 1.98
CA ALA A 173 -3.14 15.40 2.51
C ALA A 173 -4.11 15.95 1.46
N SER A 174 -3.59 16.48 0.35
CA SER A 174 -4.38 16.90 -0.82
C SER A 174 -4.81 15.73 -1.72
N GLN A 175 -4.50 14.49 -1.33
CA GLN A 175 -4.84 13.25 -2.03
C GLN A 175 -4.12 13.08 -3.39
N ILE A 176 -3.03 13.80 -3.59
CA ILE A 176 -2.19 13.69 -4.79
C ILE A 176 -1.00 12.79 -4.49
N PRO A 177 -0.67 11.81 -5.36
CA PRO A 177 0.50 10.97 -5.18
C PRO A 177 1.79 11.80 -5.07
N LEU A 178 2.63 11.46 -4.08
CA LEU A 178 3.96 12.03 -3.86
C LEU A 178 5.03 11.15 -4.51
N SER A 179 5.03 9.89 -4.13
CA SER A 179 6.05 8.94 -4.51
C SER A 179 5.49 7.50 -4.46
N TYR A 180 6.09 6.63 -5.22
CA TYR A 180 5.80 5.20 -5.18
C TYR A 180 7.08 4.38 -5.21
N ASP A 181 6.97 3.11 -4.86
CA ASP A 181 8.05 2.13 -5.01
C ASP A 181 7.47 0.75 -5.36
N ILE A 182 8.27 -0.07 -6.05
CA ILE A 182 7.88 -1.42 -6.44
C ILE A 182 8.74 -2.42 -5.68
N PHE A 183 8.08 -3.40 -5.07
CA PHE A 183 8.71 -4.42 -4.25
C PHE A 183 8.40 -5.82 -4.81
N PRO A 184 9.30 -6.80 -4.60
CA PRO A 184 9.02 -8.20 -4.91
C PRO A 184 7.74 -8.69 -4.22
N GLY A 185 6.91 -9.45 -4.93
CA GLY A 185 5.60 -9.87 -4.43
C GLY A 185 5.62 -10.78 -3.19
N ASN A 186 6.77 -11.32 -2.81
CA ASN A 186 6.96 -12.11 -1.60
C ASN A 186 7.56 -11.32 -0.42
N GLU A 187 7.85 -10.04 -0.60
CA GLU A 187 8.31 -9.18 0.49
C GLU A 187 7.15 -8.79 1.41
N SER A 188 7.49 -8.48 2.65
CA SER A 188 6.49 -8.04 3.63
C SER A 188 6.21 -6.55 3.48
N GLU A 189 4.97 -6.17 3.28
CA GLU A 189 4.50 -4.77 3.26
C GLU A 189 5.04 -3.94 4.45
N LYS A 190 5.29 -4.60 5.60
CA LYS A 190 5.80 -3.96 6.81
C LYS A 190 7.15 -3.27 6.63
N LYS A 191 7.96 -3.76 5.68
CA LYS A 191 9.32 -3.25 5.41
C LYS A 191 9.35 -2.16 4.35
N SER A 192 8.27 -1.94 3.60
CA SER A 192 8.24 -1.02 2.46
C SER A 192 8.11 0.45 2.84
N LEU A 193 7.46 0.77 3.98
CA LEU A 193 7.19 2.14 4.39
C LEU A 193 8.46 2.97 4.65
N ILE A 194 9.40 2.43 5.42
CA ILE A 194 10.60 3.16 5.85
C ILE A 194 11.48 3.59 4.66
N PRO A 195 11.81 2.70 3.70
CA PRO A 195 12.61 3.08 2.54
C PRO A 195 11.99 4.21 1.72
N ILE A 196 10.70 4.09 1.36
CA ILE A 196 10.03 5.10 0.55
C ILE A 196 9.90 6.44 1.29
N LEU A 197 9.57 6.43 2.58
CA LEU A 197 9.47 7.65 3.38
C LEU A 197 10.82 8.38 3.48
N LYS A 198 11.90 7.65 3.77
CA LYS A 198 13.26 8.23 3.84
C LYS A 198 13.67 8.85 2.51
N ARG A 199 13.52 8.09 1.42
CA ARG A 199 13.86 8.56 0.07
C ARG A 199 13.07 9.81 -0.28
N THR A 200 11.75 9.78 -0.12
CA THR A 200 10.87 10.90 -0.48
C THR A 200 11.18 12.13 0.36
N LYS A 201 11.37 12.00 1.67
CA LYS A 201 11.74 13.13 2.53
C LYS A 201 13.05 13.77 2.11
N HIS A 202 14.07 12.97 1.86
CA HIS A 202 15.39 13.47 1.47
C HIS A 202 15.36 14.13 0.07
N GLN A 203 14.69 13.52 -0.89
CA GLN A 203 14.68 14.03 -2.27
C GLN A 203 13.79 15.25 -2.46
N PHE A 204 12.67 15.31 -1.74
CA PHE A 204 11.67 16.38 -1.90
C PHE A 204 11.81 17.48 -0.84
N ASP A 205 12.79 17.36 0.06
CA ASP A 205 13.04 18.30 1.16
C ASP A 205 11.76 18.54 1.99
N LEU A 206 11.13 17.43 2.40
CA LEU A 206 9.88 17.51 3.18
C LEU A 206 10.15 17.77 4.65
N ASP A 207 9.42 18.70 5.20
CA ASP A 207 9.35 18.96 6.63
C ASP A 207 8.81 17.77 7.44
N ARG A 208 8.58 17.98 8.72
CA ARG A 208 7.89 17.01 9.58
C ARG A 208 6.52 16.67 9.00
N THR A 209 6.20 15.37 8.96
CA THR A 209 4.90 14.88 8.51
C THR A 209 4.28 13.91 9.51
N ILE A 210 2.96 13.81 9.53
CA ILE A 210 2.22 12.75 10.23
C ILE A 210 1.97 11.63 9.23
N VAL A 211 2.58 10.46 9.45
CA VAL A 211 2.41 9.29 8.57
C VAL A 211 1.17 8.51 8.98
N VAL A 212 0.22 8.39 8.07
CA VAL A 212 -1.02 7.65 8.29
C VAL A 212 -0.96 6.33 7.54
N ALA A 213 -1.20 5.22 8.23
CA ALA A 213 -1.22 3.91 7.63
C ALA A 213 -2.22 2.96 8.33
N ASP A 214 -2.53 1.86 7.66
CA ASP A 214 -3.41 0.86 8.23
C ASP A 214 -2.73 0.05 9.35
N ARG A 215 -3.50 -0.83 9.99
CA ARG A 215 -3.01 -1.72 11.07
C ARG A 215 -1.94 -2.72 10.62
N GLY A 216 -1.86 -3.03 9.33
CA GLY A 216 -0.87 -3.96 8.79
C GLY A 216 0.55 -3.42 8.91
N LEU A 217 0.70 -2.11 8.83
CA LEU A 217 1.97 -1.37 8.93
C LEU A 217 2.32 -0.93 10.36
N ASN A 218 1.43 -1.16 11.33
CA ASN A 218 1.66 -0.88 12.75
C ASN A 218 2.64 -1.87 13.36
N THR A 219 3.93 -1.64 13.16
CA THR A 219 5.02 -2.43 13.72
C THR A 219 5.90 -1.59 14.63
N SER A 220 6.57 -2.25 15.59
CA SER A 220 7.52 -1.57 16.49
C SER A 220 8.61 -0.84 15.72
N ASP A 221 9.14 -1.47 14.66
CA ASP A 221 10.22 -0.90 13.85
C ASP A 221 9.76 0.35 13.12
N ASN A 222 8.57 0.32 12.48
CA ASN A 222 8.02 1.49 11.80
C ASN A 222 7.76 2.64 12.77
N ILE A 223 7.14 2.37 13.92
CA ILE A 223 6.85 3.40 14.93
C ILE A 223 8.14 4.05 15.44
N ILE A 224 9.10 3.24 15.92
CA ILE A 224 10.35 3.75 16.49
C ILE A 224 11.15 4.52 15.44
N HIS A 225 11.16 4.02 14.21
CA HIS A 225 11.89 4.69 13.12
C HIS A 225 11.28 6.05 12.77
N ILE A 226 9.95 6.15 12.75
CA ILE A 226 9.23 7.37 12.34
C ILE A 226 9.26 8.41 13.46
N SER A 227 8.92 8.02 14.70
CA SER A 227 8.66 8.96 15.78
C SER A 227 9.63 8.87 16.95
N GLY A 228 10.56 7.93 16.95
CA GLY A 228 11.38 7.66 18.12
C GLY A 228 10.59 6.94 19.21
N THR A 229 10.99 7.13 20.46
CA THR A 229 10.45 6.39 21.60
C THR A 229 9.61 7.26 22.56
N SER A 230 9.58 8.57 22.35
CA SER A 230 8.80 9.50 23.15
C SER A 230 8.06 10.52 22.31
N ILE A 231 7.02 11.12 22.88
CA ILE A 231 6.24 12.21 22.26
C ILE A 231 7.14 13.39 21.90
N GLU A 232 8.11 13.72 22.75
CA GLU A 232 9.07 14.80 22.47
C GLU A 232 9.98 14.50 21.26
N GLN A 233 10.37 13.24 21.07
CA GLN A 233 11.08 12.85 19.86
C GLN A 233 10.18 12.92 18.62
N ALA A 234 8.93 12.50 18.73
CA ALA A 234 7.96 12.57 17.65
C ALA A 234 7.69 14.00 17.16
N LYS A 235 7.73 14.99 18.05
CA LYS A 235 7.62 16.42 17.67
C LYS A 235 8.78 16.89 16.79
N LYS A 236 9.96 16.30 16.93
CA LYS A 236 11.17 16.66 16.16
C LYS A 236 11.36 15.80 14.90
N LEU A 237 10.98 14.54 14.96
CA LEU A 237 11.10 13.59 13.84
C LEU A 237 9.87 13.66 12.93
N ASN A 238 8.99 12.67 13.03
CA ASN A 238 7.71 12.62 12.35
C ASN A 238 6.65 12.10 13.33
N GLY A 239 5.39 12.38 13.03
CA GLY A 239 4.28 11.77 13.74
C GLY A 239 3.76 10.53 13.01
N TYR A 240 2.90 9.78 13.69
CA TYR A 240 2.14 8.71 13.07
C TYR A 240 0.70 8.69 13.57
N VAL A 241 -0.20 8.18 12.72
CA VAL A 241 -1.59 7.82 13.06
C VAL A 241 -1.86 6.46 12.42
N TYR A 242 -1.91 5.41 13.23
CA TYR A 242 -2.06 4.03 12.76
C TYR A 242 -3.30 3.36 13.32
N GLY A 243 -3.94 2.54 12.48
CA GLY A 243 -4.94 1.59 12.98
C GLY A 243 -4.32 0.57 13.92
N GLN A 244 -5.07 0.14 14.93
CA GLN A 244 -4.69 -0.94 15.82
C GLN A 244 -5.77 -2.01 15.84
N SER A 245 -5.36 -3.28 15.90
CA SER A 245 -6.29 -4.39 16.06
C SER A 245 -6.83 -4.42 17.49
N VAL A 246 -8.14 -4.37 17.67
CA VAL A 246 -8.79 -4.54 18.97
C VAL A 246 -8.72 -5.99 19.45
N ARG A 247 -9.14 -6.93 18.61
CA ARG A 247 -9.16 -8.36 18.96
C ARG A 247 -7.78 -8.98 19.14
N GLY A 248 -6.78 -8.48 18.42
CA GLY A 248 -5.38 -8.90 18.52
C GLY A 248 -4.55 -8.14 19.55
N ALA A 249 -5.16 -7.25 20.33
CA ALA A 249 -4.48 -6.48 21.36
C ALA A 249 -4.23 -7.32 22.62
N ASP A 250 -3.35 -6.82 23.49
CA ASP A 250 -3.13 -7.41 24.81
C ASP A 250 -4.34 -7.23 25.75
N ASP A 251 -4.39 -8.04 26.82
CA ASP A 251 -5.54 -8.07 27.73
C ASP A 251 -5.75 -6.75 28.47
N LYS A 252 -4.69 -5.99 28.77
CA LYS A 252 -4.80 -4.67 29.42
C LYS A 252 -5.51 -3.68 28.50
N PHE A 253 -5.21 -3.72 27.21
CA PHE A 253 -5.88 -2.88 26.23
C PHE A 253 -7.32 -3.30 26.02
N LYS A 254 -7.58 -4.61 25.93
CA LYS A 254 -8.93 -5.18 25.81
C LYS A 254 -9.82 -4.84 27.01
N SER A 255 -9.30 -4.97 28.23
CA SER A 255 -10.02 -4.59 29.45
C SER A 255 -10.36 -3.11 29.45
N TRP A 256 -9.40 -2.24 29.09
CA TRP A 256 -9.63 -0.81 29.00
C TRP A 256 -10.72 -0.46 27.98
N ILE A 257 -10.79 -1.12 26.82
CA ILE A 257 -11.86 -0.89 25.84
C ILE A 257 -13.25 -1.13 26.45
N LEU A 258 -13.40 -2.13 27.29
CA LEU A 258 -14.69 -2.52 27.88
C LEU A 258 -15.11 -1.69 29.10
N GLU A 259 -14.24 -0.80 29.62
CA GLU A 259 -14.60 0.18 30.66
C GLU A 259 -15.61 1.20 30.13
N ASN A 260 -16.62 1.55 30.92
CA ASN A 260 -17.73 2.41 30.51
C ASN A 260 -17.48 3.90 30.81
N ASP A 261 -16.34 4.43 30.34
CA ASP A 261 -15.90 5.82 30.52
C ASP A 261 -15.84 6.59 29.19
N TYR A 262 -16.73 6.30 28.27
CA TYR A 262 -16.80 6.92 26.95
C TYR A 262 -17.44 8.30 26.98
N THR A 263 -16.85 9.23 26.22
CA THR A 263 -17.46 10.51 25.85
C THR A 263 -18.28 10.36 24.57
N THR A 264 -19.33 11.17 24.45
CA THR A 264 -20.17 11.21 23.24
C THR A 264 -20.24 12.64 22.70
N ASP A 265 -19.73 12.83 21.48
CA ASP A 265 -19.85 14.06 20.72
C ASP A 265 -20.86 13.89 19.58
N ILE A 266 -21.46 14.99 19.14
CA ILE A 266 -22.31 15.03 17.96
C ILE A 266 -21.49 15.60 16.80
N LEU A 267 -21.35 14.82 15.75
CA LEU A 267 -20.66 15.20 14.50
C LEU A 267 -21.65 15.23 13.36
N LEU A 268 -21.31 15.93 12.29
CA LEU A 268 -22.03 15.82 11.01
C LEU A 268 -21.32 14.83 10.09
N ASP A 269 -22.08 13.98 9.42
CA ASP A 269 -21.55 13.14 8.34
C ASP A 269 -21.41 13.94 7.03
N ASP A 270 -20.90 13.28 5.97
CA ASP A 270 -20.66 13.91 4.68
C ASP A 270 -21.95 14.42 3.98
N ASN A 271 -23.13 14.02 4.48
CA ASN A 271 -24.47 14.47 4.02
C ASN A 271 -25.10 15.52 4.97
N GLY A 272 -24.37 15.99 5.98
CA GLY A 272 -24.86 16.94 6.98
C GLY A 272 -25.79 16.33 8.04
N LYS A 273 -25.87 15.00 8.14
CA LYS A 273 -26.68 14.32 9.15
C LYS A 273 -25.90 14.16 10.45
N GLU A 274 -26.54 14.43 11.57
CA GLU A 274 -25.97 14.20 12.89
C GLU A 274 -25.68 12.73 13.14
N ILE A 275 -24.45 12.45 13.61
CA ILE A 275 -24.00 11.15 14.07
C ILE A 275 -23.39 11.24 15.45
N LYS A 276 -23.64 10.25 16.29
CA LYS A 276 -22.98 10.13 17.61
C LYS A 276 -21.58 9.57 17.43
N PHE A 277 -20.61 10.29 17.96
CA PHE A 277 -19.22 9.84 18.06
C PHE A 277 -18.92 9.47 19.50
N ILE A 278 -18.93 8.16 19.79
CA ILE A 278 -18.70 7.59 21.11
C ILE A 278 -17.24 7.17 21.15
N HIS A 279 -16.43 7.82 21.98
CA HIS A 279 -14.98 7.64 21.99
C HIS A 279 -14.36 7.83 23.36
N LYS A 280 -13.15 7.37 23.51
CA LYS A 280 -12.23 7.71 24.62
C LYS A 280 -10.80 7.57 24.18
N SER A 281 -9.90 8.25 24.89
CA SER A 281 -8.46 8.15 24.65
C SER A 281 -7.65 8.23 25.94
N ARG A 282 -6.42 7.77 25.86
CA ARG A 282 -5.44 7.85 26.94
C ARG A 282 -4.03 7.97 26.40
N ILE A 283 -3.11 8.55 27.17
CA ILE A 283 -1.67 8.39 26.96
C ILE A 283 -1.22 7.10 27.64
N TYR A 284 -0.50 6.25 26.91
CA TYR A 284 -0.09 4.94 27.40
C TYR A 284 1.33 4.56 26.97
N PRO A 285 2.23 4.28 27.93
CA PRO A 285 3.58 3.81 27.65
C PRO A 285 3.53 2.33 27.20
N LYS A 286 3.59 2.12 25.89
CA LYS A 286 3.53 0.78 25.29
C LYS A 286 4.90 0.13 25.21
N LYS A 287 5.04 -1.06 25.81
CA LYS A 287 6.23 -1.89 25.68
C LYS A 287 6.22 -2.60 24.32
N MET A 288 7.20 -2.30 23.48
CA MET A 288 7.34 -2.84 22.11
C MET A 288 8.54 -3.78 22.01
N ARG A 289 8.35 -4.87 21.28
CA ARG A 289 9.40 -5.83 20.95
C ARG A 289 10.15 -5.37 19.71
N VAL A 290 11.47 -5.22 19.81
CA VAL A 290 12.34 -4.83 18.70
C VAL A 290 13.38 -5.92 18.48
N VAL A 291 13.59 -6.31 17.24
CA VAL A 291 14.65 -7.22 16.83
C VAL A 291 15.92 -6.42 16.63
N ARG A 292 17.04 -6.89 17.17
CA ARG A 292 18.33 -6.21 17.11
C ARG A 292 19.35 -7.06 16.38
N ASP A 293 19.40 -6.94 15.07
CA ASP A 293 20.37 -7.65 14.22
C ASP A 293 21.80 -7.19 14.52
N ASP A 294 21.99 -5.93 14.91
CA ASP A 294 23.27 -5.31 15.29
C ASP A 294 23.90 -5.88 16.58
N LYS A 295 23.11 -6.56 17.41
CA LYS A 295 23.58 -7.16 18.67
C LYS A 295 23.97 -8.64 18.56
N GLY A 296 24.00 -9.17 17.35
CA GLY A 296 24.32 -10.57 17.07
C GLY A 296 23.21 -11.53 17.50
N LYS A 297 23.46 -12.83 17.34
CA LYS A 297 22.48 -13.89 17.60
C LYS A 297 22.55 -14.43 19.02
N THR A 298 21.48 -15.03 19.48
CA THR A 298 21.43 -15.82 20.72
C THR A 298 22.20 -17.14 20.55
N LYS A 299 22.46 -17.86 21.66
CA LYS A 299 23.06 -19.20 21.61
C LYS A 299 22.28 -20.20 20.74
N ALA A 300 20.98 -19.96 20.52
CA ALA A 300 20.12 -20.75 19.65
C ALA A 300 20.05 -20.23 18.19
N GLY A 301 20.93 -19.30 17.79
CA GLY A 301 20.97 -18.75 16.43
C GLY A 301 19.87 -17.74 16.10
N GLN A 302 19.05 -17.34 17.07
CA GLN A 302 17.96 -16.37 16.89
C GLN A 302 18.47 -14.94 17.14
N ASP A 303 17.88 -13.96 16.46
CA ASP A 303 18.19 -12.54 16.67
C ASP A 303 17.86 -12.11 18.08
N LYS A 304 18.69 -11.24 18.67
CA LYS A 304 18.45 -10.72 20.00
C LYS A 304 17.28 -9.76 19.99
N VAL A 305 16.41 -9.91 20.98
CA VAL A 305 15.22 -9.09 21.17
C VAL A 305 15.47 -8.11 22.30
N GLN A 306 15.13 -6.84 22.05
CA GLN A 306 15.06 -5.80 23.07
C GLN A 306 13.61 -5.33 23.20
N TYR A 307 13.20 -5.00 24.44
CA TYR A 307 11.94 -4.34 24.67
C TYR A 307 12.18 -2.85 24.94
N ILE A 308 11.48 -2.01 24.17
CA ILE A 308 11.56 -0.55 24.28
C ILE A 308 10.17 -0.03 24.65
N THR A 309 10.09 0.90 25.59
CA THR A 309 8.84 1.58 25.92
C THR A 309 8.69 2.79 25.01
N VAL A 310 7.52 2.92 24.38
CA VAL A 310 7.15 4.02 23.50
C VAL A 310 5.88 4.67 24.02
N ASP A 311 5.93 5.98 24.26
CA ASP A 311 4.77 6.76 24.64
C ASP A 311 3.87 6.97 23.42
N GLN A 312 2.59 6.69 23.58
CA GLN A 312 1.60 6.84 22.52
C GLN A 312 0.23 7.24 23.08
N LYS A 313 -0.51 8.02 22.32
CA LYS A 313 -1.94 8.22 22.56
C LYS A 313 -2.68 7.04 21.94
N GLN A 314 -3.52 6.38 22.73
CA GLN A 314 -4.43 5.31 22.31
C GLN A 314 -5.84 5.88 22.28
N MET A 315 -6.52 5.80 21.15
CA MET A 315 -7.90 6.21 20.98
C MET A 315 -8.75 5.01 20.56
N VAL A 316 -9.94 4.92 21.13
CA VAL A 316 -10.96 3.93 20.78
C VAL A 316 -12.28 4.65 20.54
N TYR A 317 -13.01 4.25 19.50
CA TYR A 317 -14.35 4.73 19.26
C TYR A 317 -15.26 3.60 18.79
N TYR A 318 -16.57 3.76 19.06
CA TYR A 318 -17.58 2.78 18.71
C TYR A 318 -18.38 3.23 17.47
N SER A 319 -18.73 2.27 16.62
CA SER A 319 -19.59 2.46 15.47
C SER A 319 -20.59 1.30 15.32
N GLN A 320 -21.88 1.60 15.44
CA GLN A 320 -22.95 0.61 15.26
C GLN A 320 -22.91 -0.05 13.88
N LYS A 321 -22.69 0.76 12.83
CA LYS A 321 -22.55 0.24 11.44
C LYS A 321 -21.43 -0.81 11.32
N TYR A 322 -20.34 -0.59 12.04
CA TYR A 322 -19.21 -1.53 12.06
C TYR A 322 -19.51 -2.77 12.89
N ALA A 323 -20.21 -2.64 14.02
CA ALA A 323 -20.67 -3.76 14.83
C ALA A 323 -21.57 -4.70 14.00
N ASP A 324 -22.56 -4.13 13.30
CA ASP A 324 -23.46 -4.88 12.44
C ASP A 324 -22.73 -5.59 11.29
N LYS A 325 -21.70 -4.94 10.72
CA LYS A 325 -20.84 -5.56 9.71
C LYS A 325 -20.05 -6.73 10.30
N GLN A 326 -19.39 -6.54 11.46
CA GLN A 326 -18.57 -7.57 12.09
C GLN A 326 -19.42 -8.78 12.53
N LYS A 327 -20.62 -8.54 13.02
CA LYS A 327 -21.59 -9.60 13.34
C LYS A 327 -21.92 -10.44 12.10
N ARG A 328 -22.32 -9.79 11.00
CA ARG A 328 -22.62 -10.50 9.74
C ARG A 328 -21.42 -11.26 9.17
N ASP A 329 -20.22 -10.69 9.26
CA ASP A 329 -19.02 -11.36 8.79
C ASP A 329 -18.68 -12.58 9.65
N ARG A 330 -18.88 -12.49 10.99
CA ARG A 330 -18.73 -13.63 11.91
C ARG A 330 -19.76 -14.72 11.64
N GLU A 331 -21.02 -14.36 11.44
CA GLU A 331 -22.09 -15.31 11.09
C GLU A 331 -21.74 -16.15 9.85
N LYS A 332 -21.16 -15.51 8.81
CA LYS A 332 -20.68 -16.21 7.61
C LYS A 332 -19.53 -17.17 7.92
N ILE A 333 -18.60 -16.77 8.79
CA ILE A 333 -17.48 -17.62 9.19
C ILE A 333 -17.97 -18.81 10.03
N VAL A 334 -18.91 -18.57 10.95
CA VAL A 334 -19.52 -19.62 11.78
C VAL A 334 -20.32 -20.61 10.93
N ALA A 335 -21.07 -20.12 9.93
CA ALA A 335 -21.76 -21.00 8.98
C ALA A 335 -20.77 -21.92 8.23
N LYS A 336 -19.64 -21.36 7.80
CA LYS A 336 -18.55 -22.13 7.18
C LYS A 336 -17.88 -23.11 8.14
N ALA A 337 -17.77 -22.76 9.43
CA ALA A 337 -17.25 -23.65 10.46
C ALA A 337 -18.20 -24.86 10.72
N ASN A 338 -19.50 -24.61 10.69
CA ASN A 338 -20.51 -25.70 10.78
C ASN A 338 -20.44 -26.61 9.53
N ASP A 339 -20.26 -26.05 8.32
CA ASP A 339 -20.07 -26.88 7.12
C ASP A 339 -18.78 -27.72 7.21
N LEU A 340 -17.67 -27.16 7.73
CA LEU A 340 -16.43 -27.90 7.96
C LEU A 340 -16.64 -29.04 8.94
N ILE A 341 -17.40 -28.84 10.01
CA ILE A 341 -17.71 -29.89 11.01
C ILE A 341 -18.57 -31.00 10.38
N SER A 342 -19.53 -30.62 9.52
CA SER A 342 -20.43 -31.57 8.84
C SER A 342 -19.77 -32.33 7.69
N HIS A 343 -18.80 -31.70 7.01
CA HIS A 343 -18.14 -32.24 5.82
C HIS A 343 -16.61 -32.02 5.89
N PRO A 344 -15.92 -32.58 6.88
CA PRO A 344 -14.50 -32.34 7.12
C PRO A 344 -13.62 -32.79 5.93
N GLU A 345 -14.07 -33.76 5.14
CA GLU A 345 -13.39 -34.26 3.95
C GLU A 345 -13.25 -33.25 2.82
N LYS A 346 -14.06 -32.18 2.80
CA LYS A 346 -13.99 -31.09 1.82
C LYS A 346 -12.95 -30.02 2.18
N TYR A 347 -12.35 -30.12 3.37
CA TYR A 347 -11.50 -29.07 3.90
C TYR A 347 -10.06 -29.56 4.14
N SER A 348 -9.14 -28.65 3.95
CA SER A 348 -7.71 -28.81 4.26
C SER A 348 -7.22 -27.62 5.07
N LYS A 349 -5.96 -27.66 5.51
CA LYS A 349 -5.32 -26.52 6.21
C LYS A 349 -5.42 -25.21 5.39
N ALA A 350 -5.28 -25.29 4.07
CA ALA A 350 -5.37 -24.11 3.20
C ALA A 350 -6.81 -23.60 3.07
N THR A 351 -7.81 -24.49 2.91
CA THR A 351 -9.22 -24.11 2.70
C THR A 351 -9.94 -23.72 3.96
N SER A 352 -9.45 -24.17 5.15
CA SER A 352 -9.99 -23.83 6.46
C SER A 352 -9.41 -22.54 7.07
N TYR A 353 -8.57 -21.80 6.33
CA TYR A 353 -8.00 -20.54 6.81
C TYR A 353 -9.10 -19.53 7.21
N GLY A 354 -8.96 -18.95 8.41
CA GLY A 354 -9.94 -18.04 9.01
C GLY A 354 -11.11 -18.77 9.71
N VAL A 355 -11.44 -19.99 9.31
CA VAL A 355 -12.51 -20.80 9.89
C VAL A 355 -11.99 -21.69 11.01
N ALA A 356 -10.78 -22.22 10.87
CA ALA A 356 -10.15 -23.16 11.79
C ALA A 356 -10.16 -22.68 13.26
N GLY A 357 -10.04 -21.38 13.50
CA GLY A 357 -10.08 -20.83 14.85
C GLY A 357 -11.45 -20.90 15.54
N TYR A 358 -12.53 -21.19 14.82
CA TYR A 358 -13.89 -21.34 15.37
C TYR A 358 -14.32 -22.79 15.54
N VAL A 359 -13.40 -23.75 15.31
CA VAL A 359 -13.65 -25.19 15.47
C VAL A 359 -12.70 -25.74 16.52
N ASN A 360 -13.26 -26.36 17.54
CA ASN A 360 -12.51 -27.06 18.57
C ASN A 360 -11.96 -28.38 18.03
N ASN A 361 -10.86 -28.84 18.59
CA ASN A 361 -10.20 -30.12 18.31
C ASN A 361 -9.71 -30.28 16.84
N LEU A 362 -9.73 -29.24 16.04
CA LEU A 362 -9.26 -29.29 14.65
C LEU A 362 -7.75 -29.46 14.60
N LYS A 363 -7.29 -30.56 14.00
CA LYS A 363 -5.88 -30.88 13.78
C LYS A 363 -5.65 -31.20 12.31
N PHE A 364 -4.45 -30.90 11.79
CA PHE A 364 -4.08 -31.19 10.42
C PHE A 364 -2.86 -32.11 10.38
N VAL A 365 -2.87 -33.04 9.44
CA VAL A 365 -1.71 -33.85 9.10
C VAL A 365 -0.63 -32.96 8.51
N LYS A 366 0.59 -33.01 9.09
CA LYS A 366 1.67 -32.11 8.69
C LYS A 366 2.12 -32.27 7.23
N SER A 367 2.06 -33.49 6.72
CA SER A 367 2.54 -33.82 5.37
C SER A 367 1.52 -33.49 4.27
N THR A 368 0.22 -33.72 4.51
CA THR A 368 -0.82 -33.56 3.48
C THR A 368 -1.66 -32.29 3.68
N GLY A 369 -1.72 -31.76 4.92
CA GLY A 369 -2.59 -30.64 5.27
C GLY A 369 -4.07 -31.04 5.40
N GLU A 370 -4.41 -32.32 5.34
CA GLU A 370 -5.76 -32.85 5.57
C GLU A 370 -6.13 -32.83 7.05
N ILE A 371 -7.43 -32.90 7.35
CA ILE A 371 -7.91 -32.97 8.73
C ILE A 371 -7.55 -34.36 9.30
N ALA A 372 -6.82 -34.38 10.43
CA ALA A 372 -6.25 -35.60 11.00
C ALA A 372 -7.28 -36.47 11.72
N ASP A 373 -8.28 -35.85 12.37
CA ASP A 373 -9.37 -36.53 13.11
C ASP A 373 -10.61 -35.64 13.07
N SER A 374 -11.70 -36.19 12.57
CA SER A 374 -12.98 -35.50 12.41
C SER A 374 -14.03 -35.87 13.48
N ASN A 375 -13.73 -36.82 14.36
CA ASN A 375 -14.77 -37.42 15.21
C ASN A 375 -15.24 -36.53 16.39
N ASN A 376 -14.46 -35.50 16.77
CA ASN A 376 -14.73 -34.65 17.94
C ASN A 376 -14.72 -33.16 17.60
N LEU A 377 -15.05 -32.78 16.38
CA LEU A 377 -15.13 -31.37 15.97
C LEU A 377 -16.39 -30.73 16.55
N SER A 378 -16.26 -29.53 17.11
CA SER A 378 -17.38 -28.72 17.61
C SER A 378 -17.11 -27.23 17.42
N ILE A 379 -18.19 -26.43 17.44
CA ILE A 379 -18.05 -24.96 17.40
C ILE A 379 -17.43 -24.46 18.69
N ASN A 380 -16.53 -23.48 18.57
CA ASN A 380 -15.91 -22.76 19.68
C ASN A 380 -16.80 -21.58 20.11
N GLU A 381 -17.83 -21.87 20.90
CA GLU A 381 -18.78 -20.89 21.42
C GLU A 381 -18.10 -19.82 22.30
N GLU A 382 -17.07 -20.20 23.06
CA GLU A 382 -16.34 -19.27 23.93
C GLU A 382 -15.65 -18.20 23.12
N LYS A 383 -15.01 -18.59 22.01
CA LYS A 383 -14.35 -17.64 21.11
C LYS A 383 -15.36 -16.69 20.44
N ILE A 384 -16.52 -17.21 20.04
CA ILE A 384 -17.58 -16.38 19.45
C ILE A 384 -18.00 -15.31 20.44
N LYS A 385 -18.37 -15.71 21.68
CA LYS A 385 -18.77 -14.80 22.74
C LYS A 385 -17.70 -13.80 23.15
N GLU A 386 -16.43 -14.22 23.14
CA GLU A 386 -15.31 -13.34 23.44
C GLU A 386 -15.14 -12.27 22.35
N GLU A 387 -15.23 -12.64 21.07
CA GLU A 387 -15.08 -11.71 19.96
C GLU A 387 -16.26 -10.73 19.84
N GLU A 388 -17.47 -11.15 20.22
CA GLU A 388 -18.69 -10.32 20.23
C GLU A 388 -18.55 -9.09 21.11
N LYS A 389 -17.84 -9.18 22.22
CA LYS A 389 -17.59 -8.06 23.14
C LYS A 389 -16.93 -6.87 22.47
N TYR A 390 -16.18 -7.12 21.39
CA TYR A 390 -15.38 -6.10 20.71
C TYR A 390 -15.99 -5.65 19.37
N ASP A 391 -17.21 -6.07 19.06
CA ASP A 391 -17.90 -5.63 17.85
C ASP A 391 -18.17 -4.13 17.88
N GLY A 392 -17.87 -3.47 16.77
CA GLY A 392 -18.08 -2.03 16.61
C GLY A 392 -16.94 -1.15 17.08
N TYR A 393 -15.96 -1.68 17.81
CA TYR A 393 -14.84 -0.89 18.29
C TYR A 393 -13.74 -0.75 17.23
N TYR A 394 -13.36 0.49 16.97
CA TYR A 394 -12.16 0.87 16.23
C TYR A 394 -11.09 1.39 17.18
N SER A 395 -9.85 1.09 16.91
CA SER A 395 -8.73 1.64 17.66
C SER A 395 -7.69 2.27 16.75
N ILE A 396 -7.21 3.44 17.17
CA ILE A 396 -6.14 4.20 16.53
C ILE A 396 -5.08 4.50 17.59
N ILE A 397 -3.83 4.43 17.17
CA ILE A 397 -2.69 4.85 17.98
C ILE A 397 -1.95 5.98 17.27
N THR A 398 -1.40 6.91 18.07
CA THR A 398 -0.69 8.06 17.51
C THR A 398 0.36 8.59 18.47
N SER A 399 1.39 9.23 17.91
CA SER A 399 2.34 10.09 18.64
C SER A 399 1.81 11.52 18.88
N GLU A 400 0.70 11.89 18.24
CA GLU A 400 0.15 13.25 18.26
C GLU A 400 -0.77 13.43 19.47
N GLU A 401 -0.16 13.63 20.64
CA GLU A 401 -0.87 13.78 21.91
C GLU A 401 -1.83 15.00 21.93
N HIS A 402 -1.39 16.08 21.28
CA HIS A 402 -2.10 17.36 21.28
C HIS A 402 -3.37 17.38 20.41
N LEU A 403 -3.50 16.44 19.48
CA LEU A 403 -4.68 16.34 18.64
C LEU A 403 -5.88 15.80 19.43
N SER A 404 -7.04 16.39 19.20
CA SER A 404 -8.31 15.87 19.71
C SER A 404 -8.66 14.53 19.04
N ASP A 405 -9.54 13.76 19.68
CA ASP A 405 -9.96 12.48 19.12
C ASP A 405 -10.72 12.65 17.81
N ILE A 406 -11.41 13.78 17.62
CA ILE A 406 -12.09 14.14 16.37
C ILE A 406 -11.07 14.37 15.25
N GLU A 407 -10.01 15.13 15.52
CA GLU A 407 -8.93 15.37 14.54
C GLU A 407 -8.23 14.08 14.16
N ILE A 408 -7.86 13.24 15.13
CA ILE A 408 -7.23 11.93 14.90
C ILE A 408 -8.12 11.04 14.00
N ARG A 409 -9.42 10.99 14.32
CA ARG A 409 -10.40 10.24 13.51
C ARG A 409 -10.46 10.77 12.07
N ASN A 410 -10.51 12.08 11.89
CA ASN A 410 -10.60 12.71 10.57
C ASN A 410 -9.33 12.47 9.76
N ILE A 411 -8.16 12.59 10.36
CA ILE A 411 -6.87 12.24 9.74
C ILE A 411 -6.90 10.77 9.31
N TYR A 412 -7.26 9.85 10.20
CA TYR A 412 -7.28 8.42 9.88
C TYR A 412 -8.29 8.07 8.77
N ARG A 413 -9.45 8.73 8.72
CA ARG A 413 -10.44 8.54 7.63
C ARG A 413 -9.88 8.88 6.25
N GLY A 414 -8.93 9.80 6.15
CA GLY A 414 -8.24 10.13 4.91
C GLY A 414 -7.56 8.92 4.25
N LEU A 415 -7.28 7.86 5.01
CA LEU A 415 -6.71 6.62 4.49
C LEU A 415 -7.62 5.93 3.44
N SER A 416 -8.94 6.12 3.51
CA SER A 416 -9.86 5.58 2.51
C SER A 416 -9.59 6.11 1.09
N LYS A 417 -8.96 7.28 0.98
CA LYS A 417 -8.63 7.90 -0.32
C LYS A 417 -7.48 7.21 -1.04
N ILE A 418 -6.54 6.62 -0.30
CA ILE A 418 -5.49 5.82 -0.94
C ILE A 418 -6.04 4.49 -1.46
N GLU A 419 -7.02 3.89 -0.76
CA GLU A 419 -7.74 2.70 -1.24
C GLU A 419 -8.51 2.99 -2.53
N GLU A 420 -9.19 4.14 -2.60
CA GLU A 420 -9.87 4.63 -3.80
C GLU A 420 -8.88 4.86 -4.94
N THR A 421 -7.73 5.44 -4.64
CA THR A 421 -6.63 5.66 -5.59
C THR A 421 -6.13 4.35 -6.19
N PHE A 422 -5.98 3.31 -5.37
CA PHE A 422 -5.65 1.98 -5.88
C PHE A 422 -6.75 1.35 -6.73
N LYS A 423 -8.03 1.64 -6.44
CA LYS A 423 -9.14 1.21 -7.30
C LYS A 423 -9.04 1.87 -8.68
N VAL A 424 -8.79 3.17 -8.74
CA VAL A 424 -8.55 3.90 -10.00
C VAL A 424 -7.38 3.27 -10.76
N THR A 425 -6.25 3.02 -10.10
CA THR A 425 -5.07 2.43 -10.76
C THR A 425 -5.35 1.03 -11.31
N LYS A 426 -6.03 0.17 -10.54
CA LYS A 426 -6.29 -1.23 -10.91
C LYS A 426 -7.36 -1.40 -11.96
N SER A 427 -8.46 -0.66 -11.85
CA SER A 427 -9.65 -0.83 -12.68
C SER A 427 -9.81 0.30 -13.70
N GLY A 428 -9.59 1.54 -13.30
CA GLY A 428 -9.72 2.69 -14.19
C GLY A 428 -8.57 2.81 -15.18
N LEU A 429 -7.34 2.66 -14.70
CA LEU A 429 -6.13 2.67 -15.54
C LEU A 429 -5.72 1.28 -16.04
N GLU A 430 -6.44 0.22 -15.70
CA GLU A 430 -6.13 -1.18 -16.06
C GLU A 430 -4.62 -1.51 -15.89
N ALA A 431 -4.04 -1.11 -14.76
CA ALA A 431 -2.62 -1.37 -14.51
C ALA A 431 -2.30 -2.86 -14.28
N ARG A 432 -3.31 -3.73 -14.28
CA ARG A 432 -3.22 -5.18 -14.19
C ARG A 432 -4.22 -5.88 -15.12
N PRO A 433 -3.89 -7.06 -15.70
CA PRO A 433 -2.59 -7.76 -15.58
C PRO A 433 -1.44 -6.93 -16.17
N VAL A 434 -0.22 -7.13 -15.64
CA VAL A 434 0.98 -6.42 -16.12
C VAL A 434 1.57 -7.20 -17.30
N TRP A 435 1.74 -6.51 -18.44
CA TRP A 435 2.13 -7.13 -19.72
C TRP A 435 3.61 -6.98 -20.08
N VAL A 436 4.45 -6.59 -19.13
CA VAL A 436 5.90 -6.47 -19.29
C VAL A 436 6.61 -7.39 -18.31
N SER A 437 7.81 -7.89 -18.66
CA SER A 437 8.46 -8.97 -17.92
C SER A 437 9.80 -8.58 -17.27
N ARG A 438 10.52 -7.60 -17.82
CA ARG A 438 11.82 -7.15 -17.27
C ARG A 438 11.58 -6.20 -16.10
N ASN A 439 12.43 -6.23 -15.09
CA ASN A 439 12.30 -5.35 -13.91
C ASN A 439 12.23 -3.87 -14.29
N ASP A 440 13.17 -3.40 -15.12
CA ASP A 440 13.20 -2.01 -15.62
C ASP A 440 11.93 -1.61 -16.39
N HIS A 441 11.35 -2.55 -17.14
CA HIS A 441 10.09 -2.34 -17.85
C HIS A 441 8.88 -2.33 -16.91
N ILE A 442 8.89 -3.17 -15.85
CA ILE A 442 7.85 -3.20 -14.82
C ILE A 442 7.85 -1.86 -14.08
N GLU A 443 8.99 -1.39 -13.62
CA GLU A 443 9.11 -0.10 -12.93
C GLU A 443 8.67 1.06 -13.80
N SER A 444 9.06 1.10 -15.08
CA SER A 444 8.63 2.13 -16.04
C SER A 444 7.15 2.04 -16.41
N HIS A 445 6.54 0.85 -16.37
CA HIS A 445 5.10 0.70 -16.49
C HIS A 445 4.38 1.40 -15.32
N PHE A 446 4.87 1.19 -14.09
CA PHE A 446 4.29 1.85 -12.92
C PHE A 446 4.59 3.35 -12.88
N LEU A 447 5.72 3.83 -13.43
CA LEU A 447 5.95 5.25 -13.65
C LEU A 447 4.86 5.85 -14.54
N THR A 448 4.52 5.19 -15.65
CA THR A 448 3.42 5.63 -16.52
C THR A 448 2.09 5.70 -15.77
N CYS A 449 1.77 4.66 -14.98
CA CYS A 449 0.56 4.64 -14.15
C CYS A 449 0.57 5.74 -13.08
N PHE A 450 1.71 5.98 -12.43
CA PHE A 450 1.87 7.05 -11.43
C PHE A 450 1.63 8.43 -12.02
N ILE A 451 2.23 8.75 -13.17
CA ILE A 451 2.03 10.03 -13.85
C ILE A 451 0.57 10.20 -14.26
N SER A 452 -0.04 9.15 -14.82
CA SER A 452 -1.47 9.15 -15.18
C SER A 452 -2.36 9.43 -13.97
N LEU A 453 -2.06 8.81 -12.84
CA LEU A 453 -2.78 9.00 -11.60
C LEU A 453 -2.63 10.43 -11.05
N VAL A 454 -1.41 10.99 -11.09
CA VAL A 454 -1.18 12.40 -10.71
C VAL A 454 -2.03 13.34 -11.57
N ILE A 455 -2.03 13.16 -12.89
CA ILE A 455 -2.82 13.97 -13.82
C ILE A 455 -4.32 13.90 -13.49
N ILE A 456 -4.83 12.70 -13.23
CA ILE A 456 -6.24 12.51 -12.84
C ILE A 456 -6.55 13.26 -11.54
N ARG A 457 -5.74 13.12 -10.51
CA ARG A 457 -5.95 13.81 -9.22
C ARG A 457 -5.86 15.32 -9.34
N LEU A 458 -4.94 15.83 -10.17
CA LEU A 458 -4.88 17.26 -10.47
C LEU A 458 -6.10 17.75 -11.26
N LEU A 459 -6.63 16.94 -12.16
CA LEU A 459 -7.85 17.25 -12.92
C LEU A 459 -9.06 17.25 -12.01
N GLU A 460 -9.24 16.25 -11.16
CA GLU A 460 -10.31 16.20 -10.15
C GLU A 460 -10.27 17.46 -9.26
N LYS A 461 -9.07 17.84 -8.79
CA LYS A 461 -8.89 19.05 -7.97
C LYS A 461 -9.28 20.34 -8.73
N ARG A 462 -9.00 20.44 -10.02
CA ARG A 462 -9.45 21.57 -10.88
C ARG A 462 -10.94 21.62 -11.08
N LEU A 463 -11.60 20.48 -10.95
CA LEU A 463 -13.05 20.36 -11.03
C LEU A 463 -13.72 20.42 -9.64
N ASP A 464 -13.00 20.95 -8.62
CA ASP A 464 -13.45 21.04 -7.22
C ASP A 464 -13.88 19.69 -6.64
N ASN A 465 -13.31 18.58 -7.13
CA ASN A 465 -13.66 17.19 -6.77
C ASN A 465 -15.16 16.86 -6.94
N LYS A 466 -15.84 17.54 -7.86
CA LYS A 466 -17.28 17.32 -8.12
C LYS A 466 -17.56 16.06 -8.94
N TYR A 467 -16.59 15.61 -9.72
CA TYR A 467 -16.72 14.49 -10.64
C TYR A 467 -15.66 13.41 -10.30
N PRO A 468 -16.09 12.18 -10.05
CA PRO A 468 -15.17 11.06 -9.89
C PRO A 468 -14.52 10.69 -11.24
N PHE A 469 -13.41 9.94 -11.17
CA PHE A 469 -12.64 9.52 -12.34
C PHE A 469 -13.50 8.95 -13.47
N GLU A 470 -14.44 8.07 -13.15
CA GLU A 470 -15.33 7.41 -14.12
C GLU A 470 -16.13 8.43 -14.96
N GLN A 471 -16.60 9.52 -14.35
CA GLN A 471 -17.34 10.58 -15.05
C GLN A 471 -16.45 11.55 -15.83
N ILE A 472 -15.17 11.62 -15.49
CA ILE A 472 -14.23 12.52 -16.17
C ILE A 472 -13.79 11.94 -17.52
N ILE A 473 -13.75 10.61 -17.64
CA ILE A 473 -13.30 9.93 -18.86
C ILE A 473 -14.45 9.56 -19.81
N GLU A 474 -15.67 9.55 -19.37
CA GLU A 474 -16.86 9.44 -20.24
C GLU A 474 -17.08 10.74 -21.06
#